data_a23050ee179a82bfd46bdcc7d78c8604
#
_entry.id   a23050ee179a82bfd46bdcc7d78c8604
#
_cell.length_a   1.000
_cell.length_b   1.000
_cell.length_c   1.000
_cell.angle_alpha   90.00
_cell.angle_beta   90.00
_cell.angle_gamma   90.00
#
_symmetry.space_group_name_H-M   'P 1'
#
loop_
_entity.id
_entity.type
_entity.pdbx_description
1 polymer ?
#
loop_
_entity_poly.entity_id
_entity_poly.type
_entity_poly.pdbx_seq_one_letter_code
_entity_poly.pdbx_strand_id
1 'polypeptide(L)'
;MIGCIVQARMGSTRLPGKTLLKIDNKNTVLDSVLNQLSFSKLIDKIVIATTNLQSDNVIEDFAKNSNLEIFRGSSDNVLDRYLQCAKYFSFDTIVRITADNPLIDPNIVDLIINEYNNTECDYITNVLDRTFPYGTEVEVFSIISLEKAWMNAKKPCLLYTSDAADDSLR
;
A
#
# COMPACT_ATOMS: atom_id res chain seq x y z
N MET A 1 7.43 -10.75 10.91
CA MET A 1 7.37 -9.26 10.92
C MET A 1 6.22 -8.78 10.07
N ILE A 2 5.36 -7.92 10.62
CA ILE A 2 4.23 -7.32 9.93
C ILE A 2 4.68 -6.01 9.26
N GLY A 3 4.77 -6.00 7.93
CA GLY A 3 5.19 -4.84 7.15
C GLY A 3 4.03 -4.14 6.48
N CYS A 4 3.89 -2.83 6.69
CA CYS A 4 2.96 -2.02 5.94
C CYS A 4 3.65 -1.45 4.69
N ILE A 5 3.16 -1.83 3.52
CA ILE A 5 3.64 -1.33 2.24
C ILE A 5 2.65 -0.29 1.73
N VAL A 6 3.08 0.97 1.75
CA VAL A 6 2.31 2.11 1.22
C VAL A 6 2.68 2.30 -0.25
N GLN A 7 1.76 1.93 -1.13
CA GLN A 7 1.95 2.08 -2.58
C GLN A 7 1.78 3.54 -3.01
N ALA A 8 2.82 4.12 -3.59
CA ALA A 8 2.82 5.52 -4.02
C ALA A 8 3.39 5.67 -5.44
N ARG A 9 2.76 6.48 -6.30
CA ARG A 9 3.29 6.87 -7.61
C ARG A 9 2.76 8.23 -8.05
N MET A 10 3.51 8.93 -8.90
CA MET A 10 3.10 10.21 -9.48
C MET A 10 2.15 10.05 -10.68
N GLY A 11 2.22 8.91 -11.36
CA GLY A 11 1.51 8.63 -12.61
C GLY A 11 0.03 8.27 -12.43
N SER A 12 -0.76 9.13 -11.79
CA SER A 12 -2.23 8.99 -11.76
C SER A 12 -2.84 9.62 -13.00
N THR A 13 -3.73 8.90 -13.70
CA THR A 13 -4.40 9.41 -14.92
C THR A 13 -5.47 10.44 -14.59
N ARG A 14 -6.21 10.26 -13.48
CA ARG A 14 -7.29 11.17 -13.04
C ARG A 14 -6.75 12.44 -12.38
N LEU A 15 -5.76 12.31 -11.52
CA LEU A 15 -5.15 13.42 -10.79
C LEU A 15 -3.64 13.20 -10.67
N PRO A 16 -2.84 13.64 -11.67
CA PRO A 16 -1.39 13.50 -11.64
C PRO A 16 -0.79 14.13 -10.39
N GLY A 17 0.12 13.41 -9.74
CA GLY A 17 0.81 13.91 -8.55
C GLY A 17 -0.02 13.92 -7.27
N LYS A 18 -1.22 13.32 -7.25
CA LYS A 18 -2.14 13.33 -6.08
C LYS A 18 -1.46 12.93 -4.77
N THR A 19 -0.53 12.00 -4.81
CA THR A 19 0.20 11.49 -3.63
C THR A 19 0.94 12.60 -2.86
N LEU A 20 1.54 13.54 -3.58
CA LEU A 20 2.25 14.68 -2.99
C LEU A 20 1.47 16.00 -3.06
N LEU A 21 0.17 15.92 -3.38
CA LEU A 21 -0.70 17.10 -3.34
C LEU A 21 -0.85 17.56 -1.89
N LYS A 22 -0.70 18.86 -1.66
CA LYS A 22 -0.90 19.46 -0.34
C LYS A 22 -2.37 19.48 0.02
N ILE A 23 -2.71 18.97 1.19
CA ILE A 23 -4.04 19.03 1.79
C ILE A 23 -4.18 20.18 2.77
N ASP A 24 -3.06 20.67 3.29
CA ASP A 24 -2.97 21.87 4.12
C ASP A 24 -1.63 22.61 3.89
N ASN A 25 -1.32 23.61 4.71
CA ASN A 25 -0.09 24.40 4.58
C ASN A 25 1.20 23.62 4.88
N LYS A 26 1.11 22.44 5.48
CA LYS A 26 2.26 21.64 5.96
C LYS A 26 2.32 20.25 5.36
N ASN A 27 1.16 19.60 5.19
CA ASN A 27 1.09 18.17 4.90
C ASN A 27 0.62 17.90 3.47
N THR A 28 1.21 16.90 2.85
CA THR A 28 0.71 16.27 1.63
C THR A 28 -0.27 15.14 1.98
N VAL A 29 -0.92 14.58 0.95
CA VAL A 29 -1.75 13.36 1.10
C VAL A 29 -0.92 12.22 1.69
N LEU A 30 0.31 12.01 1.20
CA LEU A 30 1.20 10.97 1.70
C LEU A 30 1.62 11.20 3.16
N ASP A 31 1.92 12.46 3.55
CA ASP A 31 2.20 12.78 4.96
C ASP A 31 1.06 12.34 5.87
N SER A 32 -0.19 12.62 5.48
CA SER A 32 -1.36 12.23 6.27
C SER A 32 -1.49 10.72 6.41
N VAL A 33 -1.33 9.97 5.32
CA VAL A 33 -1.37 8.51 5.35
C VAL A 33 -0.32 7.97 6.31
N LEU A 34 0.93 8.39 6.16
CA LEU A 34 2.06 7.91 6.98
C LEU A 34 1.90 8.30 8.45
N ASN A 35 1.44 9.52 8.71
CA ASN A 35 1.16 9.97 10.08
C ASN A 35 0.07 9.12 10.74
N GLN A 36 -1.03 8.83 10.05
CA GLN A 36 -2.08 7.96 10.59
C GLN A 36 -1.55 6.54 10.85
N LEU A 37 -0.83 5.95 9.91
CA LEU A 37 -0.26 4.61 10.06
C LEU A 37 0.74 4.51 11.21
N SER A 38 1.43 5.58 11.57
CA SER A 38 2.38 5.61 12.69
C SER A 38 1.74 5.39 14.06
N PHE A 39 0.41 5.54 14.17
CA PHE A 39 -0.35 5.22 15.39
C PHE A 39 -0.83 3.78 15.48
N SER A 40 -0.64 2.96 14.43
CA SER A 40 -0.91 1.52 14.51
C SER A 40 0.02 0.86 15.55
N LYS A 41 -0.55 -0.08 16.30
CA LYS A 41 0.15 -0.81 17.37
C LYS A 41 0.69 -2.16 16.90
N LEU A 42 0.26 -2.61 15.72
CA LEU A 42 0.55 -3.94 15.21
C LEU A 42 1.49 -3.93 13.99
N ILE A 43 1.70 -2.77 13.37
CA ILE A 43 2.66 -2.63 12.28
C ILE A 43 4.08 -2.53 12.85
N ASP A 44 4.96 -3.46 12.47
CA ASP A 44 6.36 -3.44 12.88
C ASP A 44 7.18 -2.42 12.06
N LYS A 45 6.86 -2.27 10.77
CA LYS A 45 7.58 -1.37 9.85
C LYS A 45 6.67 -0.83 8.75
N ILE A 46 6.80 0.47 8.45
CA ILE A 46 6.13 1.13 7.32
C ILE A 46 7.18 1.40 6.24
N VAL A 47 6.85 1.07 4.99
CA VAL A 47 7.72 1.27 3.83
C VAL A 47 6.92 1.86 2.67
N ILE A 48 7.47 2.85 1.99
CA ILE A 48 6.91 3.38 0.75
C ILE A 48 7.38 2.51 -0.42
N ALA A 49 6.45 1.96 -1.21
CA ALA A 49 6.77 1.23 -2.44
C ALA A 49 6.39 2.06 -3.66
N THR A 50 7.40 2.54 -4.40
CA THR A 50 7.21 3.35 -5.60
C THR A 50 7.80 2.69 -6.84
N THR A 51 7.65 3.32 -8.01
CA THR A 51 8.16 2.76 -9.26
C THR A 51 9.62 3.18 -9.53
N ASN A 52 10.26 2.51 -10.47
CA ASN A 52 11.59 2.85 -10.96
C ASN A 52 11.58 3.97 -12.03
N LEU A 53 10.41 4.56 -12.34
CA LEU A 53 10.30 5.65 -13.29
C LEU A 53 10.92 6.94 -12.73
N GLN A 54 11.50 7.75 -13.60
CA GLN A 54 12.10 9.03 -13.22
C GLN A 54 11.07 10.01 -12.61
N SER A 55 9.81 9.93 -13.05
CA SER A 55 8.71 10.72 -12.48
C SER A 55 8.51 10.52 -10.98
N ASP A 56 8.90 9.36 -10.46
CA ASP A 56 8.72 8.99 -9.05
C ASP A 56 9.95 9.30 -8.18
N ASN A 57 11.00 9.93 -8.74
CA ASN A 57 12.16 10.39 -7.96
C ASN A 57 11.74 11.37 -6.86
N VAL A 58 10.71 12.17 -7.10
CA VAL A 58 10.18 13.10 -6.10
C VAL A 58 9.61 12.39 -4.86
N ILE A 59 9.11 11.15 -5.00
CA ILE A 59 8.67 10.31 -3.87
C ILE A 59 9.89 9.78 -3.11
N GLU A 60 10.96 9.44 -3.82
CA GLU A 60 12.21 9.03 -3.19
C GLU A 60 12.84 10.18 -2.40
N ASP A 61 12.86 11.38 -2.96
CA ASP A 61 13.34 12.57 -2.27
C ASP A 61 12.49 12.89 -1.04
N PHE A 62 11.17 12.76 -1.16
CA PHE A 62 10.24 12.89 -0.03
C PHE A 62 10.58 11.89 1.09
N ALA A 63 10.76 10.62 0.76
CA ALA A 63 11.07 9.57 1.74
C ALA A 63 12.41 9.84 2.44
N LYS A 64 13.45 10.21 1.70
CA LYS A 64 14.77 10.57 2.25
C LYS A 64 14.70 11.76 3.21
N ASN A 65 13.97 12.81 2.83
CA ASN A 65 13.81 14.00 3.66
C ASN A 65 13.01 13.75 4.94
N SER A 66 12.12 12.75 4.92
CA SER A 66 11.29 12.33 6.05
C SER A 66 11.90 11.17 6.85
N ASN A 67 13.11 10.71 6.49
CA ASN A 67 13.80 9.55 7.09
C ASN A 67 12.93 8.29 7.07
N LEU A 68 12.24 8.03 5.95
CA LEU A 68 11.37 6.89 5.73
C LEU A 68 12.03 5.86 4.82
N GLU A 69 11.74 4.59 5.07
CA GLU A 69 12.18 3.51 4.21
C GLU A 69 11.42 3.53 2.88
N ILE A 70 12.14 3.31 1.78
CA ILE A 70 11.57 3.28 0.44
C ILE A 70 12.10 2.10 -0.35
N PHE A 71 11.23 1.50 -1.15
CA PHE A 71 11.55 0.49 -2.15
C PHE A 71 11.13 0.99 -3.53
N ARG A 72 11.97 0.78 -4.53
CA ARG A 72 11.67 1.08 -5.95
C ARG A 72 11.60 -0.21 -6.75
N GLY A 73 10.50 -0.42 -7.45
CA GLY A 73 10.25 -1.63 -8.22
C GLY A 73 9.57 -1.40 -9.55
N SER A 74 9.03 -2.45 -10.15
CA SER A 74 8.38 -2.42 -11.45
C SER A 74 7.26 -1.37 -11.52
N SER A 75 7.21 -0.60 -12.60
CA SER A 75 6.10 0.30 -12.94
C SER A 75 4.89 -0.47 -13.46
N ASP A 76 5.13 -1.57 -14.18
CA ASP A 76 4.13 -2.28 -14.95
C ASP A 76 3.60 -3.53 -14.25
N ASN A 77 4.27 -3.96 -13.18
CA ASN A 77 3.89 -5.11 -12.39
C ASN A 77 3.84 -4.73 -10.90
N VAL A 78 2.65 -4.35 -10.45
CA VAL A 78 2.39 -3.98 -9.05
C VAL A 78 2.61 -5.16 -8.12
N LEU A 79 2.14 -6.34 -8.52
CA LEU A 79 2.27 -7.56 -7.73
C LEU A 79 3.75 -7.93 -7.50
N ASP A 80 4.58 -7.82 -8.54
CA ASP A 80 6.04 -8.01 -8.41
C ASP A 80 6.67 -6.97 -7.49
N ARG A 81 6.27 -5.69 -7.62
CA ARG A 81 6.78 -4.62 -6.75
C ARG A 81 6.49 -4.90 -5.27
N TYR A 82 5.28 -5.38 -4.94
CA TYR A 82 4.95 -5.78 -3.58
C TYR A 82 5.79 -6.97 -3.11
N LEU A 83 5.93 -7.99 -3.94
CA LEU A 83 6.69 -9.19 -3.61
C LEU A 83 8.17 -8.88 -3.35
N GLN A 84 8.81 -8.12 -4.26
CA GLN A 84 10.21 -7.76 -4.11
C GLN A 84 10.43 -6.83 -2.90
N CYS A 85 9.51 -5.91 -2.64
CA CYS A 85 9.53 -5.06 -1.45
C CYS A 85 9.45 -5.90 -0.17
N ALA A 86 8.48 -6.81 -0.09
CA ALA A 86 8.30 -7.67 1.08
C ALA A 86 9.52 -8.57 1.34
N LYS A 87 10.12 -9.12 0.29
CA LYS A 87 11.35 -9.92 0.39
C LYS A 87 12.55 -9.08 0.86
N TYR A 88 12.71 -7.88 0.31
CA TYR A 88 13.81 -6.99 0.66
C TYR A 88 13.81 -6.62 2.15
N PHE A 89 12.63 -6.37 2.71
CA PHE A 89 12.46 -6.02 4.13
C PHE A 89 12.15 -7.22 5.03
N SER A 90 12.11 -8.44 4.49
CA SER A 90 11.81 -9.69 5.23
C SER A 90 10.46 -9.65 5.96
N PHE A 91 9.41 -9.18 5.27
CA PHE A 91 8.06 -9.20 5.79
C PHE A 91 7.43 -10.60 5.64
N ASP A 92 6.84 -11.12 6.71
CA ASP A 92 6.07 -12.37 6.69
C ASP A 92 4.59 -12.11 6.39
N THR A 93 4.06 -11.03 6.96
CA THR A 93 2.70 -10.52 6.76
C THR A 93 2.77 -9.12 6.18
N ILE A 94 2.01 -8.88 5.14
CA ILE A 94 1.95 -7.61 4.42
C ILE A 94 0.61 -6.95 4.68
N VAL A 95 0.66 -5.69 5.11
CA VAL A 95 -0.48 -4.76 5.14
C VAL A 95 -0.35 -3.86 3.92
N ARG A 96 -1.32 -3.94 3.00
CA ARG A 96 -1.33 -3.12 1.80
C ARG A 96 -2.18 -1.88 2.02
N ILE A 97 -1.59 -0.70 1.82
CA ILE A 97 -2.25 0.61 1.86
C ILE A 97 -1.90 1.39 0.60
N THR A 98 -2.87 2.14 0.07
CA THR A 98 -2.63 3.08 -1.03
C THR A 98 -2.35 4.48 -0.51
N ALA A 99 -1.39 5.17 -1.13
CA ALA A 99 -0.91 6.49 -0.68
C ALA A 99 -1.90 7.65 -0.92
N ASP A 100 -3.09 7.36 -1.43
CA ASP A 100 -4.14 8.34 -1.72
C ASP A 100 -5.35 8.27 -0.78
N ASN A 101 -5.24 7.50 0.30
CA ASN A 101 -6.26 7.36 1.34
C ASN A 101 -5.87 8.14 2.62
N PRO A 102 -5.94 9.49 2.65
CA PRO A 102 -5.49 10.30 3.78
C PRO A 102 -6.36 10.12 5.04
N LEU A 103 -7.49 9.46 4.93
CA LEU A 103 -8.42 9.19 6.03
C LEU A 103 -8.25 7.77 6.62
N ILE A 104 -7.17 7.08 6.27
CA ILE A 104 -6.89 5.76 6.86
C ILE A 104 -6.89 5.84 8.39
N ASP A 105 -7.58 4.91 9.04
CA ASP A 105 -7.68 4.86 10.50
C ASP A 105 -6.80 3.73 11.05
N PRO A 106 -5.82 4.03 11.92
CA PRO A 106 -4.94 3.03 12.51
C PRO A 106 -5.67 1.96 13.32
N ASN A 107 -6.82 2.30 13.93
CA ASN A 107 -7.62 1.31 14.67
C ASN A 107 -8.29 0.31 13.71
N ILE A 108 -8.72 0.76 12.53
CA ILE A 108 -9.25 -0.15 11.49
C ILE A 108 -8.11 -1.03 10.95
N VAL A 109 -6.93 -0.47 10.73
CA VAL A 109 -5.75 -1.25 10.33
C VAL A 109 -5.45 -2.35 11.35
N ASP A 110 -5.36 -2.00 12.63
CA ASP A 110 -5.11 -2.96 13.71
C ASP A 110 -6.23 -4.01 13.84
N LEU A 111 -7.49 -3.60 13.62
CA LEU A 111 -8.62 -4.53 13.61
C LEU A 111 -8.47 -5.59 12.52
N ILE A 112 -8.16 -5.20 11.27
CA ILE A 112 -8.00 -6.13 10.15
C ILE A 112 -6.76 -7.04 10.34
N ILE A 113 -5.67 -6.51 10.92
CA ILE A 113 -4.50 -7.32 11.27
C ILE A 113 -4.88 -8.36 12.34
N ASN A 114 -5.64 -7.98 13.36
CA ASN A 114 -6.10 -8.91 14.40
C ASN A 114 -7.01 -10.00 13.82
N GLU A 115 -7.96 -9.63 12.96
CA GLU A 115 -8.82 -10.61 12.28
C GLU A 115 -7.99 -11.59 11.43
N TYR A 116 -6.98 -11.09 10.70
CA TYR A 116 -6.07 -11.94 9.96
C TYR A 116 -5.34 -12.94 10.84
N ASN A 117 -4.83 -12.49 11.99
CA ASN A 117 -4.09 -13.33 12.93
C ASN A 117 -4.96 -14.39 13.62
N ASN A 118 -6.27 -14.13 13.76
CA ASN A 118 -7.22 -15.01 14.44
C ASN A 118 -8.02 -15.90 13.48
N THR A 119 -7.83 -15.77 12.17
CA THR A 119 -8.58 -16.50 11.14
C THR A 119 -7.61 -17.28 10.24
N GLU A 120 -7.92 -18.54 9.95
CA GLU A 120 -7.17 -19.30 8.94
C GLU A 120 -7.58 -18.85 7.53
N CYS A 121 -6.94 -17.79 7.03
CA CYS A 121 -7.18 -17.27 5.69
C CYS A 121 -5.89 -16.82 5.00
N ASP A 122 -5.87 -16.88 3.68
CA ASP A 122 -4.74 -16.45 2.86
C ASP A 122 -4.72 -14.93 2.64
N TYR A 123 -5.89 -14.29 2.75
CA TYR A 123 -6.10 -12.86 2.47
C TYR A 123 -7.35 -12.36 3.20
N ILE A 124 -7.28 -11.19 3.78
CA ILE A 124 -8.41 -10.49 4.40
C ILE A 124 -8.46 -9.03 3.95
N THR A 125 -9.66 -8.49 3.81
CA THR A 125 -9.88 -7.08 3.47
C THR A 125 -11.25 -6.61 3.97
N ASN A 126 -11.37 -5.30 4.19
CA ASN A 126 -12.62 -4.64 4.57
C ASN A 126 -13.40 -4.03 3.40
N VAL A 127 -13.07 -4.40 2.13
CA VAL A 127 -13.70 -3.80 0.95
C VAL A 127 -14.75 -4.68 0.26
N LEU A 128 -14.77 -5.99 0.48
CA LEU A 128 -15.71 -6.90 -0.17
C LEU A 128 -17.15 -6.61 0.23
N ASP A 129 -17.41 -6.62 1.55
CA ASP A 129 -18.67 -6.16 2.12
C ASP A 129 -18.41 -4.88 2.89
N ARG A 130 -18.66 -3.74 2.23
CA ARG A 130 -18.31 -2.43 2.76
C ARG A 130 -19.16 -2.06 3.97
N THR A 131 -18.58 -2.15 5.15
CA THR A 131 -19.14 -1.69 6.42
C THR A 131 -18.40 -0.46 6.96
N PHE A 132 -17.24 -0.12 6.38
CA PHE A 132 -16.43 1.04 6.73
C PHE A 132 -16.48 2.13 5.65
N PRO A 133 -16.23 3.40 6.01
CA PRO A 133 -16.18 4.50 5.04
C PRO A 133 -15.13 4.31 3.95
N TYR A 134 -15.35 4.93 2.78
CA TYR A 134 -14.32 5.04 1.74
C TYR A 134 -13.07 5.75 2.27
N GLY A 135 -11.89 5.30 1.84
CA GLY A 135 -10.61 5.84 2.30
C GLY A 135 -10.02 5.13 3.51
N THR A 136 -10.69 4.06 4.01
CA THR A 136 -10.21 3.23 5.11
C THR A 136 -9.90 1.79 4.66
N GLU A 137 -9.61 1.61 3.36
CA GLU A 137 -9.34 0.32 2.76
C GLU A 137 -8.02 -0.27 3.28
N VAL A 138 -8.10 -1.51 3.77
CA VAL A 138 -6.98 -2.30 4.27
C VAL A 138 -7.03 -3.69 3.68
N GLU A 139 -5.87 -4.17 3.26
CA GLU A 139 -5.69 -5.55 2.83
C GLU A 139 -4.53 -6.17 3.60
N VAL A 140 -4.72 -7.39 4.11
CA VAL A 140 -3.68 -8.13 4.85
C VAL A 140 -3.55 -9.53 4.28
N PHE A 141 -2.31 -9.97 4.04
CA PHE A 141 -1.98 -11.28 3.49
C PHE A 141 -0.55 -11.71 3.82
N SER A 142 -0.27 -13.01 3.69
CA SER A 142 1.07 -13.54 3.90
C SER A 142 1.97 -13.35 2.67
N ILE A 143 3.28 -13.40 2.89
CA ILE A 143 4.28 -13.46 1.81
C ILE A 143 4.06 -14.70 0.94
N ILE A 144 3.63 -15.83 1.52
CA ILE A 144 3.35 -17.08 0.81
C ILE A 144 2.17 -16.91 -0.15
N SER A 145 1.10 -16.25 0.30
CA SER A 145 -0.08 -15.96 -0.53
C SER A 145 0.27 -15.00 -1.67
N LEU A 146 1.11 -14.00 -1.39
CA LEU A 146 1.61 -13.07 -2.40
C LEU A 146 2.47 -13.78 -3.45
N GLU A 147 3.35 -14.71 -3.04
CA GLU A 147 4.16 -15.53 -3.97
C GLU A 147 3.29 -16.43 -4.85
N LYS A 148 2.29 -17.09 -4.26
CA LYS A 148 1.33 -17.91 -5.03
C LYS A 148 0.59 -17.04 -6.06
N ALA A 149 0.13 -15.85 -5.68
CA ALA A 149 -0.54 -14.92 -6.58
C ALA A 149 0.40 -14.48 -7.72
N TRP A 150 1.64 -14.12 -7.40
CA TRP A 150 2.65 -13.72 -8.38
C TRP A 150 2.97 -14.83 -9.40
N MET A 151 3.16 -16.08 -8.93
CA MET A 151 3.42 -17.23 -9.80
C MET A 151 2.26 -17.54 -10.75
N ASN A 152 1.02 -17.29 -10.32
CA ASN A 152 -0.19 -17.59 -11.07
C ASN A 152 -0.71 -16.42 -11.93
N ALA A 153 -0.25 -15.22 -11.72
CA ALA A 153 -0.67 -14.03 -12.45
C ALA A 153 -0.06 -13.97 -13.87
N LYS A 154 -0.64 -14.73 -14.80
CA LYS A 154 -0.18 -14.81 -16.21
C LYS A 154 -0.81 -13.74 -17.12
N LYS A 155 -1.88 -13.09 -16.70
CA LYS A 155 -2.60 -12.09 -17.50
C LYS A 155 -2.17 -10.67 -17.10
N PRO A 156 -1.94 -9.76 -18.05
CA PRO A 156 -1.59 -8.38 -17.73
C PRO A 156 -2.56 -7.70 -16.76
N CYS A 157 -3.88 -7.93 -16.91
CA CYS A 157 -4.87 -7.37 -16.00
C CYS A 157 -4.68 -7.77 -14.53
N LEU A 158 -4.16 -8.98 -14.25
CA LEU A 158 -3.89 -9.43 -12.89
C LEU A 158 -2.64 -8.77 -12.28
N LEU A 159 -1.75 -8.25 -13.12
CA LEU A 159 -0.54 -7.54 -12.69
C LEU A 159 -0.84 -6.08 -12.29
N TYR A 160 -1.94 -5.51 -12.83
CA TYR A 160 -2.40 -4.15 -12.59
C TYR A 160 -3.55 -4.04 -11.60
N THR A 161 -4.18 -5.14 -11.18
CA THR A 161 -5.47 -5.14 -10.48
C THR A 161 -5.51 -4.34 -9.19
N SER A 162 -4.38 -4.05 -8.59
CA SER A 162 -4.34 -3.17 -7.43
C SER A 162 -4.61 -1.69 -7.74
N ASP A 163 -4.39 -1.27 -9.01
CA ASP A 163 -4.69 0.09 -9.48
C ASP A 163 -6.04 0.15 -10.24
N ALA A 164 -6.42 -0.95 -10.89
CA ALA A 164 -7.65 -1.03 -11.68
C ALA A 164 -8.91 -1.23 -10.80
N ALA A 165 -8.78 -1.73 -9.58
CA ALA A 165 -9.90 -1.78 -8.63
C ALA A 165 -10.44 -0.37 -8.30
N ASP A 166 -9.56 0.63 -8.34
CA ASP A 166 -9.94 2.04 -8.20
C ASP A 166 -10.66 2.59 -9.45
N ASP A 167 -10.45 2.01 -10.64
CA ASP A 167 -11.02 2.48 -11.90
C ASP A 167 -12.29 1.71 -12.33
N SER A 168 -12.55 0.51 -11.79
CA SER A 168 -13.60 -0.39 -12.28
C SER A 168 -14.90 -0.40 -11.45
N LEU A 169 -14.98 0.34 -10.35
CA LEU A 169 -16.18 0.43 -9.51
C LEU A 169 -16.97 1.72 -9.78
N ARG A 170 -17.28 1.99 -11.05
CA ARG A 170 -18.30 2.97 -11.47
C ARG A 170 -19.18 2.39 -12.54
#